data_17bba9371932176d2fd858695a3a20cf
#
_entry.id   17bba9371932176d2fd858695a3a20cf
#
_cell.length_a   1.000
_cell.length_b   1.000
_cell.length_c   1.000
_cell.angle_alpha   90.00
_cell.angle_beta   90.00
_cell.angle_gamma   90.00
#
_symmetry.space_group_name_H-M   'P 1'
#
loop_
_entity.id
_entity.type
_entity.pdbx_description
1 polymer ?
#
loop_
_entity_poly.entity_id
_entity_poly.type
_entity_poly.pdbx_seq_one_letter_code
_entity_poly.pdbx_strand_id
1 'polypeptide(L)'
;TTREIIDSFPRFKGLPIHITEFNTSYVPNCPIHDTNQNAAYIAHQLSRLGDDNESYSYWTFGDVFEEFGVPFTPFHGGFGLVANGCIPKPTFWTFAFFKKLKEKKGVCVYKDETCVVMKYEDGSYRGIGWNATRNRSGKDLCLNLTIPTTQSASTDAYLFLTQTVDEENCNPLKVWHDLGEPANPTKDQIDLLKQTARPQIHTERMVPVSMPESHISI
;
A
#
# COMPACT_ATOMS: atom_id res chain seq x y z
N THR A 1 -10.59 -20.20 -13.16
CA THR A 1 -9.64 -19.81 -12.08
C THR A 1 -9.02 -21.03 -11.43
N THR A 2 -7.93 -20.86 -10.67
CA THR A 2 -7.32 -21.96 -9.88
C THR A 2 -8.32 -22.57 -8.91
N ARG A 3 -9.18 -21.75 -8.31
CA ARG A 3 -10.26 -22.20 -7.41
C ARG A 3 -11.22 -23.12 -8.12
N GLU A 4 -11.70 -22.76 -9.30
CA GLU A 4 -12.62 -23.58 -10.10
C GLU A 4 -12.01 -24.94 -10.48
N ILE A 5 -10.71 -24.95 -10.83
CA ILE A 5 -10.00 -26.19 -11.14
C ILE A 5 -9.95 -27.11 -9.89
N ILE A 6 -9.54 -26.58 -8.74
CA ILE A 6 -9.48 -27.35 -7.49
C ILE A 6 -10.86 -27.90 -7.13
N ASP A 7 -11.89 -27.05 -7.19
CA ASP A 7 -13.24 -27.41 -6.79
C ASP A 7 -13.96 -28.35 -7.77
N SER A 8 -13.44 -28.49 -9.00
CA SER A 8 -13.92 -29.49 -9.95
C SER A 8 -13.62 -30.93 -9.53
N PHE A 9 -12.67 -31.13 -8.62
CA PHE A 9 -12.34 -32.42 -8.05
C PHE A 9 -13.02 -32.57 -6.69
N PRO A 10 -14.04 -33.46 -6.52
CA PRO A 10 -14.80 -33.58 -5.28
C PRO A 10 -13.95 -33.81 -4.03
N ARG A 11 -12.83 -34.55 -4.18
CA ARG A 11 -11.87 -34.81 -3.09
C ARG A 11 -11.14 -33.57 -2.60
N PHE A 12 -10.97 -32.56 -3.45
CA PHE A 12 -10.16 -31.37 -3.18
C PHE A 12 -10.99 -30.09 -3.03
N LYS A 13 -12.31 -30.21 -3.17
CA LYS A 13 -13.22 -29.07 -3.04
C LYS A 13 -13.03 -28.35 -1.72
N GLY A 14 -12.83 -27.05 -1.78
CA GLY A 14 -12.65 -26.19 -0.60
C GLY A 14 -11.26 -26.25 0.04
N LEU A 15 -10.27 -26.90 -0.57
CA LEU A 15 -8.90 -26.82 -0.07
C LEU A 15 -8.40 -25.37 -0.06
N PRO A 16 -7.71 -24.95 1.02
CA PRO A 16 -7.14 -23.61 1.07
C PRO A 16 -6.07 -23.40 -0.03
N ILE A 17 -6.01 -22.20 -0.56
CA ILE A 17 -4.97 -21.79 -1.51
C ILE A 17 -4.01 -20.87 -0.78
N HIS A 18 -2.73 -21.22 -0.79
CA HIS A 18 -1.66 -20.41 -0.24
C HIS A 18 -0.73 -19.98 -1.38
N ILE A 19 -0.55 -18.68 -1.56
CA ILE A 19 0.42 -18.11 -2.50
C ILE A 19 1.71 -17.90 -1.73
N THR A 20 2.67 -18.80 -1.93
CA THR A 20 3.92 -18.84 -1.15
C THR A 20 4.95 -17.83 -1.59
N GLU A 21 4.85 -17.36 -2.83
CA GLU A 21 5.69 -16.29 -3.37
C GLU A 21 4.90 -15.44 -4.34
N PHE A 22 4.94 -14.13 -4.20
CA PHE A 22 4.39 -13.20 -5.19
C PHE A 22 5.09 -11.86 -5.16
N ASN A 23 5.14 -11.21 -6.32
CA ASN A 23 5.53 -9.83 -6.53
C ASN A 23 4.87 -9.32 -7.82
N THR A 24 5.13 -8.08 -8.22
CA THR A 24 4.65 -7.50 -9.48
C THR A 24 5.32 -8.14 -10.70
N SER A 25 6.58 -8.52 -10.57
CA SER A 25 7.36 -9.21 -11.61
C SER A 25 8.20 -10.32 -10.97
N TYR A 26 8.41 -11.40 -11.71
CA TYR A 26 9.33 -12.48 -11.36
C TYR A 26 10.78 -12.21 -11.86
N VAL A 27 10.96 -11.13 -12.60
CA VAL A 27 12.26 -10.79 -13.18
C VAL A 27 13.10 -10.09 -12.11
N PRO A 28 14.27 -10.64 -11.75
CA PRO A 28 15.24 -9.94 -10.90
C PRO A 28 15.63 -8.60 -11.53
N ASN A 29 15.88 -7.60 -10.71
CA ASN A 29 16.25 -6.25 -11.17
C ASN A 29 15.19 -5.55 -12.03
N CYS A 30 13.90 -5.87 -11.82
CA CYS A 30 12.83 -5.19 -12.51
C CYS A 30 12.56 -3.81 -11.87
N PRO A 31 12.74 -2.69 -12.61
CA PRO A 31 12.63 -1.34 -12.02
C PRO A 31 11.31 -1.05 -11.32
N ILE A 32 10.23 -1.76 -11.67
CA ILE A 32 8.92 -1.57 -11.06
C ILE A 32 8.94 -1.84 -9.53
N HIS A 33 9.81 -2.75 -9.07
CA HIS A 33 9.89 -3.13 -7.65
C HIS A 33 10.26 -1.96 -6.73
N ASP A 34 10.92 -0.92 -7.27
CA ASP A 34 11.35 0.25 -6.50
C ASP A 34 10.32 1.39 -6.52
N THR A 35 9.18 1.22 -7.22
CA THR A 35 8.24 2.30 -7.51
C THR A 35 6.96 2.27 -6.66
N ASN A 36 6.27 3.41 -6.58
CA ASN A 36 4.92 3.53 -6.04
C ASN A 36 3.88 2.70 -6.81
N GLN A 37 4.11 2.41 -8.09
CA GLN A 37 3.23 1.53 -8.88
C GLN A 37 3.24 0.09 -8.34
N ASN A 38 4.40 -0.39 -7.88
CA ASN A 38 4.46 -1.67 -7.18
C ASN A 38 3.60 -1.63 -5.91
N ALA A 39 3.72 -0.55 -5.12
CA ALA A 39 2.92 -0.36 -3.91
C ALA A 39 1.41 -0.44 -4.18
N ALA A 40 0.93 0.26 -5.22
CA ALA A 40 -0.47 0.25 -5.61
C ALA A 40 -0.95 -1.13 -6.10
N TYR A 41 -0.13 -1.81 -6.92
CA TYR A 41 -0.46 -3.17 -7.37
C TYR A 41 -0.56 -4.15 -6.19
N ILE A 42 0.39 -4.10 -5.27
CA ILE A 42 0.39 -4.97 -4.09
C ILE A 42 -0.80 -4.64 -3.17
N ALA A 43 -1.19 -3.35 -3.05
CA ALA A 43 -2.39 -2.97 -2.32
C ALA A 43 -3.65 -3.62 -2.91
N HIS A 44 -3.79 -3.61 -4.22
CA HIS A 44 -4.87 -4.30 -4.92
C HIS A 44 -4.88 -5.81 -4.62
N GLN A 45 -3.72 -6.47 -4.66
CA GLN A 45 -3.62 -7.89 -4.35
C GLN A 45 -3.98 -8.19 -2.88
N LEU A 46 -3.45 -7.42 -1.94
CA LEU A 46 -3.72 -7.61 -0.51
C LEU A 46 -5.20 -7.36 -0.16
N SER A 47 -5.87 -6.45 -0.87
CA SER A 47 -7.30 -6.21 -0.66
C SER A 47 -8.16 -7.45 -0.94
N ARG A 48 -7.68 -8.35 -1.77
CA ARG A 48 -8.36 -9.59 -2.17
C ARG A 48 -7.99 -10.81 -1.32
N LEU A 49 -7.14 -10.63 -0.32
CA LEU A 49 -6.79 -11.69 0.62
C LEU A 49 -8.04 -12.14 1.40
N GLY A 50 -8.30 -13.44 1.38
CA GLY A 50 -9.49 -14.05 1.97
C GLY A 50 -10.66 -14.23 1.00
N ASP A 51 -10.62 -13.66 -0.22
CA ASP A 51 -11.64 -13.90 -1.24
C ASP A 51 -11.47 -15.31 -1.85
N ASP A 52 -10.28 -15.57 -2.41
CA ASP A 52 -9.96 -16.88 -3.03
C ASP A 52 -8.74 -17.58 -2.39
N ASN A 53 -7.97 -16.88 -1.58
CA ASN A 53 -6.72 -17.35 -1.00
C ASN A 53 -6.66 -17.11 0.50
N GLU A 54 -6.06 -18.06 1.23
CA GLU A 54 -5.86 -17.97 2.69
C GLU A 54 -4.63 -17.12 3.06
N SER A 55 -3.60 -17.13 2.22
CA SER A 55 -2.39 -16.36 2.48
C SER A 55 -1.65 -15.96 1.23
N TYR A 56 -0.94 -14.83 1.36
CA TYR A 56 0.04 -14.33 0.41
C TYR A 56 1.39 -14.11 1.12
N SER A 57 2.47 -14.65 0.55
CA SER A 57 3.83 -14.38 1.01
C SER A 57 4.56 -13.52 -0.03
N TYR A 58 4.85 -12.28 0.35
CA TYR A 58 5.56 -11.38 -0.55
C TYR A 58 7.03 -11.77 -0.67
N TRP A 59 7.54 -11.84 -1.88
CA TRP A 59 8.93 -12.09 -2.17
C TRP A 59 9.62 -10.77 -2.55
N THR A 60 10.39 -10.13 -1.65
CA THR A 60 10.85 -10.61 -0.35
C THR A 60 11.02 -9.43 0.61
N PHE A 61 11.61 -9.61 1.80
CA PHE A 61 11.73 -8.52 2.78
C PHE A 61 12.81 -7.50 2.40
N GLY A 62 14.00 -7.95 2.03
CA GLY A 62 15.14 -7.06 1.75
C GLY A 62 15.84 -7.38 0.44
N ASP A 63 16.50 -6.38 -0.13
CA ASP A 63 17.24 -6.47 -1.39
C ASP A 63 18.61 -7.16 -1.27
N VAL A 64 18.83 -7.89 -0.19
CA VAL A 64 20.06 -8.67 0.02
C VAL A 64 20.00 -10.08 -0.56
N PHE A 65 18.83 -10.48 -1.09
CA PHE A 65 18.65 -11.78 -1.72
C PHE A 65 18.90 -11.67 -3.22
N GLU A 66 19.94 -12.34 -3.70
CA GLU A 66 20.36 -12.24 -5.09
C GLU A 66 20.85 -13.59 -5.63
N GLU A 67 20.23 -14.02 -6.71
CA GLU A 67 20.63 -15.22 -7.42
C GLU A 67 21.89 -14.99 -8.30
N PHE A 68 22.16 -13.75 -8.69
CA PHE A 68 23.24 -13.38 -9.62
C PHE A 68 24.31 -12.47 -8.98
N GLY A 69 24.42 -12.48 -7.68
CA GLY A 69 25.28 -11.59 -6.91
C GLY A 69 24.49 -10.45 -6.28
N VAL A 70 25.05 -9.82 -5.27
CA VAL A 70 24.38 -8.77 -4.49
C VAL A 70 24.73 -7.40 -5.05
N PRO A 71 23.82 -6.68 -5.70
CA PRO A 71 24.01 -5.28 -6.02
C PRO A 71 24.08 -4.46 -4.72
N PHE A 72 25.04 -3.54 -4.64
CA PHE A 72 25.20 -2.70 -3.46
C PHE A 72 24.52 -1.33 -3.61
N THR A 73 24.00 -1.01 -4.79
CA THR A 73 23.25 0.23 -5.01
C THR A 73 21.92 0.21 -4.23
N PRO A 74 21.43 1.34 -3.75
CA PRO A 74 20.15 1.40 -3.03
C PRO A 74 18.98 0.88 -3.85
N PHE A 75 18.88 1.32 -5.11
CA PHE A 75 17.79 0.94 -6.00
C PHE A 75 18.35 0.28 -7.26
N HIS A 76 17.95 -0.95 -7.48
CA HIS A 76 18.35 -1.77 -8.63
C HIS A 76 17.20 -2.69 -9.11
N GLY A 77 15.97 -2.40 -8.64
CA GLY A 77 14.81 -3.22 -8.98
C GLY A 77 14.75 -4.55 -8.23
N GLY A 78 15.43 -4.68 -7.09
CA GLY A 78 15.40 -5.88 -6.26
C GLY A 78 14.00 -6.17 -5.71
N PHE A 79 13.75 -7.41 -5.31
CA PHE A 79 12.44 -7.87 -4.87
C PHE A 79 12.01 -7.34 -3.49
N GLY A 80 12.93 -6.77 -2.71
CA GLY A 80 12.70 -6.43 -1.30
C GLY A 80 11.69 -5.31 -1.07
N LEU A 81 11.11 -5.33 0.11
CA LEU A 81 10.38 -4.19 0.69
C LEU A 81 11.34 -3.10 1.17
N VAL A 82 12.58 -3.48 1.46
CA VAL A 82 13.63 -2.62 1.99
C VAL A 82 14.83 -2.71 1.08
N ALA A 83 15.25 -1.56 0.55
CA ALA A 83 16.42 -1.43 -0.29
C ALA A 83 17.72 -1.42 0.53
N ASN A 84 18.86 -1.59 -0.17
CA ASN A 84 20.18 -1.48 0.44
C ASN A 84 20.31 -0.17 1.23
N GLY A 85 21.02 -0.22 2.36
CA GLY A 85 21.07 0.90 3.30
C GLY A 85 19.87 0.97 4.26
N CYS A 86 19.02 -0.06 4.29
CA CYS A 86 17.79 -0.11 5.10
C CYS A 86 16.82 1.03 4.76
N ILE A 87 16.60 1.29 3.47
CA ILE A 87 15.69 2.32 2.96
C ILE A 87 14.35 1.64 2.64
N PRO A 88 13.23 1.97 3.33
CA PRO A 88 11.93 1.43 2.98
C PRO A 88 11.54 1.85 1.56
N LYS A 89 11.11 0.89 0.75
CA LYS A 89 10.52 1.17 -0.57
C LYS A 89 9.03 1.54 -0.42
N PRO A 90 8.39 2.15 -1.43
CA PRO A 90 6.96 2.45 -1.41
C PRO A 90 6.08 1.27 -0.97
N THR A 91 6.37 0.07 -1.45
CA THR A 91 5.62 -1.17 -1.13
C THR A 91 5.67 -1.56 0.36
N PHE A 92 6.73 -1.20 1.09
CA PHE A 92 6.79 -1.40 2.55
C PHE A 92 5.59 -0.75 3.25
N TRP A 93 5.21 0.44 2.80
CA TRP A 93 4.10 1.19 3.40
C TRP A 93 2.73 0.60 3.07
N THR A 94 2.59 -0.08 1.94
CA THR A 94 1.38 -0.87 1.66
C THR A 94 1.10 -1.86 2.78
N PHE A 95 2.08 -2.67 3.15
CA PHE A 95 1.95 -3.62 4.26
C PHE A 95 1.70 -2.92 5.61
N ALA A 96 2.41 -1.82 5.86
CA ALA A 96 2.24 -1.05 7.09
C ALA A 96 0.81 -0.46 7.21
N PHE A 97 0.24 0.03 6.11
CA PHE A 97 -1.12 0.56 6.08
C PHE A 97 -2.17 -0.55 6.28
N PHE A 98 -2.05 -1.67 5.58
CA PHE A 98 -2.96 -2.80 5.79
C PHE A 98 -2.86 -3.37 7.21
N LYS A 99 -1.67 -3.40 7.82
CA LYS A 99 -1.51 -3.75 9.23
C LYS A 99 -2.31 -2.81 10.13
N LYS A 100 -2.26 -1.49 9.90
CA LYS A 100 -3.02 -0.50 10.67
C LYS A 100 -4.53 -0.72 10.63
N LEU A 101 -5.09 -1.27 9.54
CA LEU A 101 -6.50 -1.61 9.48
C LEU A 101 -6.89 -2.74 10.44
N LYS A 102 -5.93 -3.60 10.80
CA LYS A 102 -6.15 -4.78 11.66
C LYS A 102 -5.74 -4.55 13.12
N GLU A 103 -5.20 -3.39 13.48
CA GLU A 103 -4.77 -3.10 14.86
C GLU A 103 -5.91 -3.06 15.86
N LYS A 104 -7.11 -2.74 15.41
CA LYS A 104 -8.32 -2.71 16.21
C LYS A 104 -9.38 -3.59 15.57
N LYS A 105 -10.32 -4.08 16.38
CA LYS A 105 -11.49 -4.77 15.86
C LYS A 105 -12.38 -3.77 15.12
N GLY A 106 -12.65 -4.04 13.86
CA GLY A 106 -13.47 -3.20 13.00
C GLY A 106 -14.26 -4.03 12.00
N VAL A 107 -15.20 -3.39 11.34
CA VAL A 107 -16.03 -3.98 10.29
C VAL A 107 -15.71 -3.30 8.97
N CYS A 108 -15.54 -4.08 7.90
CA CYS A 108 -15.42 -3.52 6.56
C CYS A 108 -16.79 -2.96 6.15
N VAL A 109 -16.84 -1.64 5.92
CA VAL A 109 -18.07 -0.95 5.51
C VAL A 109 -18.11 -0.62 4.04
N TYR A 110 -16.96 -0.60 3.39
CA TYR A 110 -16.84 -0.44 1.94
C TYR A 110 -15.60 -1.14 1.41
N LYS A 111 -15.73 -1.79 0.26
CA LYS A 111 -14.62 -2.40 -0.48
C LYS A 111 -14.96 -2.44 -1.97
N ASP A 112 -14.03 -1.98 -2.81
CA ASP A 112 -14.10 -2.14 -4.25
C ASP A 112 -12.71 -2.42 -4.86
N GLU A 113 -12.55 -2.22 -6.17
CA GLU A 113 -11.28 -2.44 -6.89
C GLU A 113 -10.20 -1.38 -6.57
N THR A 114 -10.56 -0.30 -5.91
CA THR A 114 -9.71 0.88 -5.69
C THR A 114 -9.54 1.27 -4.23
N CYS A 115 -10.40 0.80 -3.35
CA CYS A 115 -10.27 1.12 -1.94
C CYS A 115 -10.95 0.11 -1.00
N VAL A 116 -10.58 0.20 0.27
CA VAL A 116 -11.22 -0.48 1.39
C VAL A 116 -11.39 0.49 2.54
N VAL A 117 -12.56 0.47 3.19
CA VAL A 117 -12.87 1.31 4.36
C VAL A 117 -13.38 0.45 5.51
N MET A 118 -12.80 0.65 6.68
CA MET A 118 -13.15 -0.02 7.93
C MET A 118 -13.76 0.99 8.90
N LYS A 119 -14.81 0.57 9.62
CA LYS A 119 -15.39 1.29 10.76
C LYS A 119 -15.04 0.57 12.06
N TYR A 120 -14.65 1.30 13.08
CA TYR A 120 -14.25 0.77 14.38
C TYR A 120 -15.28 1.07 15.47
N GLU A 121 -15.19 0.33 16.57
CA GLU A 121 -16.12 0.46 17.72
C GLU A 121 -16.06 1.85 18.39
N ASP A 122 -14.92 2.53 18.30
CA ASP A 122 -14.73 3.91 18.79
C ASP A 122 -15.34 4.99 17.86
N GLY A 123 -16.04 4.59 16.83
CA GLY A 123 -16.65 5.49 15.83
C GLY A 123 -15.68 6.02 14.77
N SER A 124 -14.39 5.68 14.87
CA SER A 124 -13.40 6.09 13.85
C SER A 124 -13.51 5.26 12.57
N TYR A 125 -13.02 5.82 11.47
CA TYR A 125 -12.90 5.16 10.19
C TYR A 125 -11.43 5.14 9.76
N ARG A 126 -11.00 4.09 9.09
CA ARG A 126 -9.71 4.02 8.38
C ARG A 126 -9.93 3.43 7.01
N GLY A 127 -9.29 4.01 6.01
CA GLY A 127 -9.35 3.51 4.65
C GLY A 127 -7.98 3.46 4.00
N ILE A 128 -7.86 2.67 2.96
CA ILE A 128 -6.74 2.64 2.04
C ILE A 128 -7.31 2.73 0.64
N GLY A 129 -6.83 3.69 -0.15
CA GLY A 129 -7.10 3.79 -1.58
C GLY A 129 -5.84 3.53 -2.38
N TRP A 130 -5.98 2.99 -3.59
CA TRP A 130 -4.88 2.72 -4.49
C TRP A 130 -5.30 2.89 -5.96
N ASN A 131 -4.37 3.36 -6.77
CA ASN A 131 -4.52 3.44 -8.22
C ASN A 131 -3.53 2.48 -8.88
N ALA A 132 -3.97 1.26 -9.17
CA ALA A 132 -3.14 0.20 -9.73
C ALA A 132 -3.14 0.18 -11.27
N THR A 133 -3.33 1.32 -11.94
CA THR A 133 -3.35 1.38 -13.40
C THR A 133 -1.97 1.08 -13.99
N ARG A 134 -1.92 0.21 -14.99
CA ARG A 134 -0.67 -0.15 -15.69
C ARG A 134 -0.11 0.95 -16.58
N ASN A 135 -0.93 1.91 -16.97
CA ASN A 135 -0.54 3.02 -17.84
C ASN A 135 -0.21 4.24 -16.98
N ARG A 136 1.02 4.73 -17.08
CA ARG A 136 1.49 5.97 -16.44
C ARG A 136 0.67 7.23 -16.82
N SER A 137 -0.18 7.12 -17.83
CA SER A 137 -1.18 8.13 -18.21
C SER A 137 -2.51 7.93 -17.50
N GLY A 138 -2.53 7.18 -16.39
CA GLY A 138 -3.72 6.96 -15.56
C GLY A 138 -4.32 8.29 -15.13
N LYS A 139 -5.63 8.35 -15.14
CA LYS A 139 -6.36 9.47 -14.56
C LYS A 139 -6.21 9.42 -13.03
N ASP A 140 -6.20 10.58 -12.41
CA ASP A 140 -6.26 10.67 -10.96
C ASP A 140 -7.47 9.89 -10.42
N LEU A 141 -7.24 9.16 -9.32
CA LEU A 141 -8.31 8.48 -8.63
C LEU A 141 -8.99 9.47 -7.69
N CYS A 142 -10.27 9.73 -7.92
CA CYS A 142 -11.08 10.51 -7.01
C CYS A 142 -11.94 9.55 -6.18
N LEU A 143 -11.74 9.55 -4.86
CA LEU A 143 -12.53 8.79 -3.91
C LEU A 143 -13.52 9.72 -3.19
N ASN A 144 -14.81 9.56 -3.47
CA ASN A 144 -15.87 10.28 -2.76
C ASN A 144 -16.41 9.37 -1.63
N LEU A 145 -16.09 9.71 -0.40
CA LEU A 145 -16.55 8.97 0.77
C LEU A 145 -17.64 9.75 1.48
N THR A 146 -18.82 9.15 1.60
CA THR A 146 -19.91 9.65 2.43
C THR A 146 -19.89 8.96 3.78
N ILE A 147 -19.58 9.69 4.84
CA ILE A 147 -19.56 9.17 6.20
C ILE A 147 -20.81 9.64 6.91
N PRO A 148 -21.73 8.73 7.32
CA PRO A 148 -22.92 9.12 8.07
C PRO A 148 -22.51 9.66 9.44
N THR A 149 -22.97 10.85 9.76
CA THR A 149 -22.79 11.45 11.08
C THR A 149 -23.92 10.99 11.99
N THR A 150 -23.60 10.46 13.17
CA THR A 150 -24.63 10.23 14.19
C THR A 150 -25.07 11.57 14.74
N GLN A 151 -26.37 11.83 14.72
CA GLN A 151 -27.01 13.10 15.16
C GLN A 151 -26.81 13.43 16.65
N SER A 152 -26.07 12.64 17.40
CA SER A 152 -25.95 12.73 18.86
C SER A 152 -24.83 13.63 19.34
N ALA A 153 -24.07 14.30 18.51
CA ALA A 153 -22.93 15.01 19.04
C ALA A 153 -22.92 16.46 18.60
N SER A 154 -22.99 17.31 19.57
CA SER A 154 -22.40 18.65 19.60
C SER A 154 -20.89 18.65 19.34
N THR A 155 -20.34 17.60 18.80
CA THR A 155 -18.93 17.49 18.44
C THR A 155 -18.77 17.93 17.01
N ASP A 156 -18.35 19.09 16.91
CA ASP A 156 -18.46 19.95 15.77
C ASP A 156 -17.36 19.74 14.72
N ALA A 157 -16.53 18.73 14.87
CA ALA A 157 -15.47 18.48 13.88
C ALA A 157 -14.89 17.06 13.95
N TYR A 158 -14.49 16.58 12.79
CA TYR A 158 -13.69 15.37 12.61
C TYR A 158 -12.25 15.75 12.27
N LEU A 159 -11.29 14.99 12.74
CA LEU A 159 -9.90 15.08 12.33
C LEU A 159 -9.68 14.07 11.20
N PHE A 160 -9.35 14.56 10.02
CA PHE A 160 -8.98 13.75 8.89
C PHE A 160 -7.45 13.70 8.78
N LEU A 161 -6.90 12.49 8.67
CA LEU A 161 -5.46 12.25 8.57
C LEU A 161 -5.19 11.47 7.29
N THR A 162 -4.30 11.98 6.45
CA THR A 162 -3.87 11.32 5.22
C THR A 162 -2.37 11.06 5.23
N GLN A 163 -1.99 9.93 4.63
CA GLN A 163 -0.61 9.60 4.29
C GLN A 163 -0.58 9.12 2.85
N THR A 164 0.27 9.70 2.04
CA THR A 164 0.33 9.44 0.60
C THR A 164 1.66 8.79 0.21
N VAL A 165 1.58 7.86 -0.73
CA VAL A 165 2.71 7.22 -1.39
C VAL A 165 2.46 7.30 -2.88
N ASP A 166 3.15 8.22 -3.56
CA ASP A 166 2.99 8.49 -5.00
C ASP A 166 4.33 8.91 -5.64
N GLU A 167 4.29 9.51 -6.82
CA GLU A 167 5.48 9.97 -7.53
C GLU A 167 6.25 11.07 -6.79
N GLU A 168 5.58 11.90 -6.00
CA GLU A 168 6.16 13.04 -5.29
C GLU A 168 6.35 12.79 -3.79
N ASN A 169 5.48 11.93 -3.21
CA ASN A 169 5.44 11.70 -1.78
C ASN A 169 5.92 10.29 -1.43
N CYS A 170 6.79 10.19 -0.40
CA CYS A 170 7.33 8.91 0.05
C CYS A 170 8.08 8.16 -1.06
N ASN A 171 8.76 8.90 -1.94
CA ASN A 171 9.47 8.38 -3.10
C ASN A 171 10.99 8.57 -2.99
N PRO A 172 11.69 7.68 -2.26
CA PRO A 172 13.15 7.76 -2.14
C PRO A 172 13.89 7.48 -3.46
N LEU A 173 13.27 6.74 -4.40
CA LEU A 173 13.84 6.50 -5.72
C LEU A 173 14.01 7.81 -6.50
N LYS A 174 12.99 8.70 -6.48
CA LYS A 174 13.11 10.03 -7.11
C LYS A 174 14.28 10.82 -6.57
N VAL A 175 14.43 10.86 -5.25
CA VAL A 175 15.54 11.58 -4.62
C VAL A 175 16.89 10.95 -4.96
N TRP A 176 16.98 9.63 -5.07
CA TRP A 176 18.21 8.96 -5.49
C TRP A 176 18.58 9.31 -6.94
N HIS A 177 17.62 9.42 -7.86
CA HIS A 177 17.85 9.95 -9.21
C HIS A 177 18.33 11.40 -9.18
N ASP A 178 17.69 12.27 -8.38
CA ASP A 178 18.08 13.68 -8.23
C ASP A 178 19.50 13.84 -7.66
N LEU A 179 19.98 12.87 -6.87
CA LEU A 179 21.36 12.81 -6.37
C LEU A 179 22.38 12.30 -7.40
N GLY A 180 21.93 11.95 -8.61
CA GLY A 180 22.79 11.41 -9.67
C GLY A 180 23.09 9.92 -9.55
N GLU A 181 22.18 9.18 -8.94
CA GLU A 181 22.21 7.70 -8.85
C GLU A 181 23.50 7.13 -8.22
N PRO A 182 23.94 7.64 -7.06
CA PRO A 182 25.19 7.18 -6.49
C PRO A 182 25.14 5.67 -6.18
N ALA A 183 26.09 4.92 -6.75
CA ALA A 183 26.20 3.48 -6.49
C ALA A 183 26.56 3.20 -5.01
N ASN A 184 27.36 4.08 -4.42
CA ASN A 184 27.79 4.01 -3.02
C ASN A 184 27.45 5.34 -2.32
N PRO A 185 26.20 5.56 -1.90
CA PRO A 185 25.79 6.79 -1.25
C PRO A 185 26.56 7.02 0.06
N THR A 186 26.84 8.27 0.37
CA THR A 186 27.37 8.68 1.67
C THR A 186 26.32 8.43 2.77
N LYS A 187 26.77 8.48 4.03
CA LYS A 187 25.86 8.38 5.17
C LYS A 187 24.74 9.43 5.12
N ASP A 188 25.09 10.68 4.81
CA ASP A 188 24.10 11.76 4.74
C ASP A 188 23.09 11.57 3.61
N GLN A 189 23.53 11.02 2.48
CA GLN A 189 22.62 10.65 1.37
C GLN A 189 21.69 9.51 1.78
N ILE A 190 22.19 8.48 2.46
CA ILE A 190 21.36 7.39 3.00
C ILE A 190 20.35 7.93 4.01
N ASP A 191 20.74 8.81 4.91
CA ASP A 191 19.85 9.40 5.90
C ASP A 191 18.77 10.26 5.23
N LEU A 192 19.11 11.02 4.19
CA LEU A 192 18.14 11.75 3.36
C LEU A 192 17.14 10.80 2.68
N LEU A 193 17.62 9.74 2.04
CA LEU A 193 16.75 8.73 1.41
C LEU A 193 15.79 8.09 2.41
N LYS A 194 16.24 7.79 3.63
CA LYS A 194 15.40 7.26 4.70
C LYS A 194 14.35 8.26 5.18
N GLN A 195 14.65 9.53 5.21
CA GLN A 195 13.69 10.57 5.58
C GLN A 195 12.61 10.71 4.51
N THR A 196 13.00 10.74 3.24
CA THR A 196 12.06 10.84 2.12
C THR A 196 11.23 9.56 1.91
N ALA A 197 11.73 8.42 2.40
CA ALA A 197 11.01 7.15 2.36
C ALA A 197 9.87 7.05 3.38
N ARG A 198 9.53 8.11 4.12
CA ARG A 198 8.47 8.11 5.13
C ARG A 198 7.29 8.93 4.66
N PRO A 199 6.07 8.36 4.61
CA PRO A 199 4.89 9.12 4.24
C PRO A 199 4.59 10.15 5.33
N GLN A 200 4.51 11.41 4.92
CA GLN A 200 4.17 12.52 5.80
C GLN A 200 2.69 12.40 6.20
N ILE A 201 2.37 12.85 7.41
CA ILE A 201 0.99 12.92 7.87
C ILE A 201 0.48 14.33 7.58
N HIS A 202 -0.58 14.42 6.78
CA HIS A 202 -1.36 15.62 6.59
C HIS A 202 -2.61 15.54 7.44
N THR A 203 -3.00 16.65 8.05
CA THR A 203 -4.16 16.73 8.92
C THR A 203 -5.12 17.81 8.45
N GLU A 204 -6.39 17.48 8.40
CA GLU A 204 -7.46 18.42 8.06
C GLU A 204 -8.58 18.32 9.09
N ARG A 205 -9.11 19.48 9.50
CA ARG A 205 -10.26 19.57 10.35
C ARG A 205 -11.51 19.67 9.48
N MET A 206 -12.37 18.69 9.56
CA MET A 206 -13.61 18.65 8.79
C MET A 206 -14.79 18.96 9.70
N VAL A 207 -15.61 19.92 9.30
CA VAL A 207 -16.86 20.27 9.99
C VAL A 207 -18.01 19.68 9.20
N PRO A 208 -18.91 18.91 9.82
CA PRO A 208 -20.08 18.40 9.15
C PRO A 208 -20.90 19.56 8.56
N VAL A 209 -21.24 19.45 7.31
CA VAL A 209 -22.27 20.34 6.73
C VAL A 209 -23.60 19.90 7.34
N SER A 210 -24.50 20.82 7.62
CA SER A 210 -25.82 20.63 8.25
C SER A 210 -26.80 19.78 7.44
N MET A 211 -26.29 18.77 6.73
CA MET A 211 -27.03 17.75 6.01
C MET A 211 -26.81 16.39 6.68
N PRO A 212 -27.76 15.43 6.57
CA PRO A 212 -27.64 14.13 7.22
C PRO A 212 -26.43 13.30 6.76
N GLU A 213 -25.73 13.76 5.74
CA GLU A 213 -24.55 13.09 5.17
C GLU A 213 -23.43 14.10 4.94
N SER A 214 -22.26 13.87 5.48
CA SER A 214 -21.05 14.64 5.18
C SER A 214 -20.30 13.97 4.04
N HIS A 215 -20.01 14.72 2.98
CA HIS A 215 -19.20 14.25 1.87
C HIS A 215 -17.73 14.61 2.12
N ILE A 216 -16.85 13.62 2.03
CA ILE A 216 -15.41 13.80 2.00
C ILE A 216 -14.98 13.50 0.58
N SER A 217 -14.50 14.50 -0.14
CA SER A 217 -13.79 14.30 -1.42
C SER A 217 -12.30 14.24 -1.14
N ILE A 218 -11.67 13.15 -1.52
CA ILE A 218 -10.23 12.94 -1.43
C ILE A 218 -9.71 12.73 -2.84
#